data_1f1b72cf9f7616213f75ea5b33018fd8
#
_entry.id   1f1b72cf9f7616213f75ea5b33018fd8
#
_cell.length_a   1.000
_cell.length_b   1.000
_cell.length_c   1.000
_cell.angle_alpha   90.00
_cell.angle_beta   90.00
_cell.angle_gamma   90.00
#
_symmetry.space_group_name_H-M   'P 1'
#
loop_
_entity.id
_entity.type
_entity.pdbx_description
1 polymer ?
#
loop_
_entity_poly.entity_id
_entity_poly.type
_entity_poly.pdbx_seq_one_letter_code
_entity_poly.pdbx_strand_id
1 'polypeptide(L)' 'PDGGTFGAQTDITITVPENCKVYYTWDSSDPSAASTEYTAPIPVPEGNNVLSVIAIDQNTGKCSDIYRSRFEFYMN' A
#
# COMPACT_ATOMS: atom_id res chain seq x y z
N PRO A 1 -5.78 5.06 5.88
CA PRO A 1 -6.29 6.31 5.26
C PRO A 1 -5.83 6.43 3.81
N ASP A 2 -6.56 7.20 3.04
CA ASP A 2 -6.11 7.61 1.73
C ASP A 2 -4.95 8.59 1.88
N GLY A 3 -4.21 8.82 0.80
CA GLY A 3 -3.07 9.72 0.82
C GLY A 3 -3.37 11.09 1.42
N GLY A 4 -2.34 11.86 1.67
CA GLY A 4 -2.46 13.19 2.25
C GLY A 4 -1.16 13.63 2.88
N THR A 5 -1.22 14.70 3.66
CA THR A 5 -0.08 15.26 4.39
C THR A 5 -0.30 15.05 5.88
N PHE A 6 0.71 14.50 6.56
CA PHE A 6 0.63 14.15 7.96
C PHE A 6 1.73 14.83 8.75
N GLY A 7 1.39 15.31 9.95
CA GLY A 7 2.37 15.88 10.88
C GLY A 7 2.70 14.95 12.05
N ALA A 8 2.16 13.74 12.06
CA ALA A 8 2.40 12.74 13.10
C ALA A 8 2.39 11.35 12.48
N GLN A 9 3.02 10.39 13.15
CA GLN A 9 3.06 9.01 12.69
C GLN A 9 1.64 8.49 12.47
N THR A 10 1.40 7.96 11.27
CA THR A 10 0.10 7.43 10.85
C THR A 10 0.32 6.06 10.23
N ASP A 11 -0.57 5.12 10.54
CA ASP A 11 -0.54 3.79 9.95
C ASP A 11 -1.64 3.66 8.91
N ILE A 12 -1.32 2.93 7.84
CA ILE A 12 -2.26 2.66 6.75
C ILE A 12 -2.85 1.28 6.96
N THR A 13 -4.19 1.21 7.00
CA THR A 13 -4.91 -0.06 7.08
C THR A 13 -5.61 -0.32 5.76
N ILE A 14 -5.41 -1.52 5.22
CA ILE A 14 -5.98 -1.93 3.94
C ILE A 14 -6.97 -3.08 4.20
N THR A 15 -8.16 -2.98 3.62
CA THR A 15 -9.11 -4.10 3.65
C THR A 15 -8.68 -5.14 2.62
N VAL A 16 -8.37 -6.34 3.09
CA VAL A 16 -7.96 -7.45 2.21
C VAL A 16 -9.20 -8.24 1.81
N PRO A 17 -9.52 -8.31 0.51
CA PRO A 17 -10.68 -9.10 0.05
C PRO A 17 -10.50 -10.58 0.38
N GLU A 18 -11.62 -11.30 0.54
CA GLU A 18 -11.57 -12.73 0.79
C GLU A 18 -10.85 -13.45 -0.35
N ASN A 19 -10.01 -14.44 -0.01
CA ASN A 19 -9.21 -15.24 -0.94
C ASN A 19 -8.17 -14.43 -1.72
N CYS A 20 -7.85 -13.21 -1.28
CA CYS A 20 -6.83 -12.37 -1.94
C CYS A 20 -5.65 -12.15 -1.02
N LYS A 21 -4.49 -11.92 -1.65
CA LYS A 21 -3.31 -11.37 -0.98
C LYS A 21 -3.05 -9.98 -1.55
N VAL A 22 -2.59 -9.08 -0.70
CA VAL A 22 -2.33 -7.69 -1.08
C VAL A 22 -0.82 -7.45 -1.01
N TYR A 23 -0.28 -6.84 -2.05
CA TYR A 23 1.15 -6.50 -2.14
C TYR A 23 1.29 -5.00 -2.40
N TYR A 24 2.40 -4.43 -1.97
CA TYR A 24 2.59 -2.98 -2.11
C TYR A 24 4.06 -2.62 -2.36
N THR A 25 4.25 -1.40 -2.90
CA THR A 25 5.56 -0.79 -3.09
C THR A 25 5.50 0.68 -2.67
N TRP A 26 6.67 1.24 -2.31
CA TRP A 26 6.80 2.64 -1.92
C TRP A 26 7.59 3.48 -2.94
N ASP A 27 7.99 2.91 -4.05
CA ASP A 27 8.88 3.56 -5.03
C ASP A 27 8.20 3.83 -6.36
N SER A 28 6.89 3.87 -6.40
CA SER A 28 6.07 4.09 -7.60
C SER A 28 6.14 2.96 -8.63
N SER A 29 6.87 1.88 -8.33
CA SER A 29 6.89 0.72 -9.24
C SER A 29 5.56 -0.04 -9.16
N ASP A 30 5.28 -0.86 -10.17
CA ASP A 30 4.08 -1.67 -10.18
C ASP A 30 4.25 -2.83 -9.19
N PRO A 31 3.35 -2.97 -8.19
CA PRO A 31 3.43 -4.09 -7.27
C PRO A 31 3.08 -5.41 -7.95
N SER A 32 3.63 -6.49 -7.43
CA SER A 32 3.39 -7.84 -7.94
C SER A 32 3.50 -8.84 -6.80
N ALA A 33 3.34 -10.13 -7.10
CA ALA A 33 3.52 -11.19 -6.10
C ALA A 33 4.96 -11.27 -5.55
N ALA A 34 5.91 -10.59 -6.19
CA ALA A 34 7.29 -10.50 -5.72
C ALA A 34 7.51 -9.28 -4.81
N SER A 35 6.51 -8.41 -4.66
CA SER A 35 6.59 -7.23 -3.80
C SER A 35 6.32 -7.59 -2.34
N THR A 36 6.39 -6.59 -1.44
CA THR A 36 6.12 -6.82 -0.02
C THR A 36 4.63 -7.13 0.18
N GLU A 37 4.33 -8.22 0.86
CA GLU A 37 2.95 -8.59 1.16
C GLU A 37 2.42 -7.75 2.33
N TYR A 38 1.19 -7.26 2.20
CA TYR A 38 0.52 -6.56 3.28
C TYR A 38 -0.01 -7.60 4.29
N THR A 39 0.51 -7.56 5.52
CA THR A 39 0.09 -8.48 6.60
C THR A 39 -0.33 -7.73 7.86
N ALA A 40 -0.02 -6.45 7.95
CA ALA A 40 -0.30 -5.62 9.13
C ALA A 40 -0.32 -4.16 8.70
N PRO A 41 -0.89 -3.25 9.52
CA PRO A 41 -0.89 -1.82 9.18
C PRO A 41 0.50 -1.32 8.81
N ILE A 42 0.57 -0.48 7.77
CA ILE A 42 1.83 0.02 7.21
C ILE A 42 2.11 1.41 7.78
N PRO A 43 3.23 1.61 8.48
CA PRO A 43 3.58 2.97 8.92
C PRO A 43 3.95 3.84 7.71
N VAL A 44 3.43 5.06 7.67
CA VAL A 44 3.78 6.02 6.63
C VAL A 44 5.23 6.44 6.83
N PRO A 45 6.12 6.25 5.83
CA PRO A 45 7.50 6.68 5.97
C PRO A 45 7.61 8.22 5.91
N GLU A 46 8.64 8.75 6.56
CA GLU A 46 8.90 10.18 6.51
C GLU A 46 9.28 10.59 5.08
N GLY A 47 8.82 11.77 4.69
CA GLY A 47 9.07 12.32 3.37
C GLY A 47 7.85 12.23 2.47
N ASN A 48 8.11 12.36 1.17
CA ASN A 48 7.07 12.29 0.14
C ASN A 48 7.21 10.94 -0.58
N ASN A 49 6.25 10.07 -0.39
CA ASN A 49 6.30 8.70 -0.90
C ASN A 49 4.99 8.35 -1.60
N VAL A 50 5.09 7.52 -2.65
CA VAL A 50 3.92 7.00 -3.38
C VAL A 50 3.74 5.54 -3.03
N LEU A 51 2.58 5.22 -2.45
CA LEU A 51 2.19 3.84 -2.17
C LEU A 51 1.43 3.30 -3.37
N SER A 52 1.88 2.16 -3.89
CA SER A 52 1.18 1.41 -4.94
C SER A 52 0.77 0.06 -4.39
N VAL A 53 -0.48 -0.33 -4.58
CA VAL A 53 -1.08 -1.53 -3.98
C VAL A 53 -1.81 -2.33 -5.04
N ILE A 54 -1.68 -3.65 -4.98
CA ILE A 54 -2.42 -4.58 -5.83
C ILE A 54 -2.97 -5.73 -4.98
N ALA A 55 -4.18 -6.18 -5.29
CA ALA A 55 -4.75 -7.39 -4.70
C ALA A 55 -4.73 -8.51 -5.74
N ILE A 56 -4.32 -9.70 -5.33
CA ILE A 56 -4.25 -10.86 -6.22
C ILE A 56 -5.14 -11.98 -5.66
N ASP A 57 -6.12 -12.41 -6.47
CA ASP A 57 -7.01 -13.51 -6.11
C ASP A 57 -6.23 -14.82 -6.14
N GLN A 58 -6.22 -15.54 -5.02
CA GLN A 58 -5.43 -16.76 -4.87
C GLN A 58 -6.05 -17.96 -5.59
N ASN A 59 -7.33 -17.88 -5.95
CA ASN A 59 -8.01 -18.97 -6.66
C ASN A 59 -7.82 -18.86 -8.18
N THR A 60 -7.83 -17.64 -8.72
CA THR A 60 -7.80 -17.41 -10.17
C THR A 60 -6.51 -16.77 -10.65
N GLY A 61 -5.74 -16.16 -9.75
CA GLY A 61 -4.55 -15.39 -10.10
C GLY A 61 -4.86 -14.03 -10.71
N LYS A 62 -6.12 -13.62 -10.73
CA LYS A 62 -6.51 -12.31 -11.27
C LYS A 62 -6.02 -11.20 -10.36
N CYS A 63 -5.51 -10.14 -10.97
CA CYS A 63 -5.04 -8.96 -10.27
C CYS A 63 -6.08 -7.84 -10.33
N SER A 64 -6.21 -7.09 -9.24
CA SER A 64 -7.00 -5.86 -9.23
C SER A 64 -6.28 -4.78 -10.02
N ASP A 65 -6.96 -3.66 -10.25
CA ASP A 65 -6.29 -2.44 -10.70
C ASP A 65 -5.32 -1.97 -9.62
N ILE A 66 -4.22 -1.32 -10.04
CA ILE A 66 -3.24 -0.82 -9.10
C ILE A 66 -3.77 0.48 -8.49
N TYR A 67 -3.86 0.49 -7.15
CA TYR A 67 -4.20 1.69 -6.40
C TYR A 67 -2.91 2.44 -6.08
N ARG A 68 -2.88 3.74 -6.36
CA ARG A 68 -1.73 4.59 -6.03
C ARG A 68 -2.19 5.81 -5.26
N SER A 69 -1.44 6.15 -4.23
CA SER A 69 -1.70 7.36 -3.46
C SER A 69 -0.40 7.92 -2.92
N ARG A 70 -0.31 9.26 -2.87
CA ARG A 70 0.85 9.95 -2.32
C ARG A 70 0.63 10.21 -0.84
N PHE A 71 1.66 9.94 -0.06
CA PHE A 71 1.68 10.23 1.37
C PHE A 71 2.87 11.14 1.67
N GLU A 72 2.60 12.25 2.35
CA GLU A 72 3.64 13.16 2.81
C GLU A 72 3.62 13.18 4.33
N PHE A 73 4.76 12.85 4.93
CA PHE A 73 4.88 12.82 6.38
C PHE A 73 6.19 13.53 6.77
N TYR A 74 6.07 14.60 7.52
CA TYR A 74 7.20 15.36 8.00
C TYR A 74 7.07 15.56 9.50
N MET A 75 8.08 15.10 10.24
CA MET A 75 8.17 15.34 11.68
C MET A 75 8.78 16.72 11.93
N ASN A 76 8.14 17.46 12.82
CA ASN A 76 8.63 18.78 13.22
C ASN A 76 9.50 18.69 14.48
#